data_96b9fcf50333055d1913b06084b569d8
#
_entry.id   96b9fcf50333055d1913b06084b569d8
#
_cell.length_a   1.000
_cell.length_b   1.000
_cell.length_c   1.000
_cell.angle_alpha   90.00
_cell.angle_beta   90.00
_cell.angle_gamma   90.00
#
_symmetry.space_group_name_H-M   'P 1'
#
loop_
_entity.id
_entity.type
_entity.pdbx_description
1 polymer ?
#
loop_
_entity_poly.entity_id
_entity_poly.type
_entity_poly.pdbx_seq_one_letter_code
_entity_poly.pdbx_strand_id
1 'polypeptide(L)'
;MAEKQLRILVTGAGRGIGRSIVDQLKKNPLQHKIAVTARTESELTAAVAGATGETLVIPADATDSAVPQKIIDTVISQWGGIDAIFLNAGEAQVLPIELTTDDVWNHILNLNTTAPMRFLRSATPQMKEQKFGRVIVIASIAGLMGEGFVTAYTASKHAVIGLVRSAAVELQKYGITVNALCPGYVDTPMLTKGLEVSAQRTGKTIDELREVLAAKQPGGRLLTADEVAEAALSFIDSDGTGQALWLDAATKKFY
;
A
#
# COMPACT_ATOMS: atom_id res chain seq x y z
N MET A 1 -16.27 -15.78 -5.11
CA MET A 1 -16.02 -15.17 -6.42
C MET A 1 -14.87 -15.85 -7.12
N ALA A 2 -15.02 -16.01 -8.25
CA ALA A 2 -14.46 -16.53 -9.44
C ALA A 2 -12.95 -16.84 -9.38
N GLU A 3 -12.74 -17.99 -9.61
CA GLU A 3 -11.74 -18.74 -10.37
C GLU A 3 -11.27 -18.04 -11.67
N LYS A 4 -11.16 -16.69 -11.67
CA LYS A 4 -10.73 -15.90 -12.84
C LYS A 4 -9.30 -15.39 -12.63
N GLN A 5 -8.42 -15.59 -13.61
CA GLN A 5 -7.16 -14.90 -13.68
C GLN A 5 -7.37 -13.38 -13.71
N LEU A 6 -6.71 -12.64 -12.82
CA LEU A 6 -6.78 -11.19 -12.71
C LEU A 6 -5.51 -10.51 -13.21
N ARG A 7 -5.66 -9.26 -13.66
CA ARG A 7 -4.58 -8.34 -14.03
C ARG A 7 -4.36 -7.38 -12.87
N ILE A 8 -3.25 -7.52 -12.15
CA ILE A 8 -3.01 -6.90 -10.87
C ILE A 8 -1.79 -5.98 -10.95
N LEU A 9 -1.91 -4.76 -10.45
CA LEU A 9 -0.80 -3.83 -10.25
C LEU A 9 -0.47 -3.71 -8.77
N VAL A 10 0.83 -3.82 -8.42
CA VAL A 10 1.33 -3.58 -7.07
C VAL A 10 2.35 -2.44 -7.09
N THR A 11 2.08 -1.34 -6.38
CA THR A 11 3.03 -0.23 -6.23
C THR A 11 3.90 -0.42 -4.99
N GLY A 12 5.17 0.02 -5.05
CA GLY A 12 6.13 -0.22 -3.96
C GLY A 12 6.44 -1.70 -3.76
N ALA A 13 6.47 -2.48 -4.86
CA ALA A 13 6.52 -3.94 -4.86
C ALA A 13 7.90 -4.55 -4.55
N GLY A 14 8.98 -3.74 -4.50
CA GLY A 14 10.34 -4.25 -4.40
C GLY A 14 10.69 -4.83 -3.02
N ARG A 15 10.06 -4.38 -1.94
CA ARG A 15 10.37 -4.76 -0.55
C ARG A 15 9.16 -4.65 0.38
N GLY A 16 9.32 -5.15 1.61
CA GLY A 16 8.31 -5.05 2.67
C GLY A 16 6.95 -5.63 2.26
N ILE A 17 5.88 -4.95 2.62
CA ILE A 17 4.50 -5.40 2.38
C ILE A 17 4.22 -5.62 0.88
N GLY A 18 4.64 -4.69 0.01
CA GLY A 18 4.43 -4.82 -1.43
C GLY A 18 5.10 -6.05 -2.02
N ARG A 19 6.32 -6.37 -1.57
CA ARG A 19 7.02 -7.60 -1.95
C ARG A 19 6.26 -8.84 -1.48
N SER A 20 5.79 -8.85 -0.24
CA SER A 20 5.02 -9.96 0.31
C SER A 20 3.69 -10.17 -0.43
N ILE A 21 3.00 -9.09 -0.83
CA ILE A 21 1.80 -9.20 -1.70
C ILE A 21 2.17 -9.92 -3.00
N VAL A 22 3.26 -9.55 -3.67
CA VAL A 22 3.71 -10.20 -4.92
C VAL A 22 4.07 -11.66 -4.66
N ASP A 23 4.78 -11.97 -3.58
CA ASP A 23 5.19 -13.33 -3.24
C ASP A 23 3.99 -14.26 -2.97
N GLN A 24 2.90 -13.74 -2.42
CA GLN A 24 1.66 -14.51 -2.24
C GLN A 24 0.86 -14.63 -3.56
N LEU A 25 0.78 -13.57 -4.36
CA LEU A 25 0.14 -13.61 -5.68
C LEU A 25 0.79 -14.64 -6.61
N LYS A 26 2.12 -14.77 -6.59
CA LYS A 26 2.85 -15.78 -7.39
C LYS A 26 2.48 -17.22 -7.05
N LYS A 27 2.05 -17.48 -5.82
CA LYS A 27 1.64 -18.82 -5.34
C LYS A 27 0.19 -19.15 -5.68
N ASN A 28 -0.58 -18.19 -6.19
CA ASN A 28 -1.98 -18.40 -6.51
C ASN A 28 -2.12 -19.30 -7.75
N PRO A 29 -2.88 -20.42 -7.67
CA PRO A 29 -3.04 -21.37 -8.78
C PRO A 29 -3.70 -20.75 -10.03
N LEU A 30 -4.39 -19.63 -9.91
CA LEU A 30 -4.98 -18.90 -11.03
C LEU A 30 -3.96 -18.16 -11.89
N GLN A 31 -2.67 -18.16 -11.51
CA GLN A 31 -1.57 -17.56 -12.28
C GLN A 31 -1.89 -16.11 -12.71
N HIS A 32 -2.22 -15.25 -11.76
CA HIS A 32 -2.54 -13.85 -12.03
C HIS A 32 -1.45 -13.17 -12.85
N LYS A 33 -1.84 -12.22 -13.70
CA LYS A 33 -0.91 -11.31 -14.37
C LYS A 33 -0.52 -10.21 -13.38
N ILE A 34 0.79 -10.04 -13.13
CA ILE A 34 1.30 -9.19 -12.06
C ILE A 34 2.20 -8.08 -12.62
N ALA A 35 1.73 -6.84 -12.60
CA ALA A 35 2.54 -5.67 -12.86
C ALA A 35 3.10 -5.13 -11.53
N VAL A 36 4.39 -4.81 -11.52
CA VAL A 36 5.08 -4.29 -10.34
C VAL A 36 5.78 -2.98 -10.65
N THR A 37 5.66 -2.01 -9.74
CA THR A 37 6.35 -0.73 -9.87
C THR A 37 6.97 -0.28 -8.56
N ALA A 38 8.19 0.24 -8.65
CA ALA A 38 8.96 0.96 -7.63
C ALA A 38 10.16 1.60 -8.32
N ARG A 39 10.99 2.33 -7.58
CA ARG A 39 12.16 3.03 -8.15
C ARG A 39 13.31 2.10 -8.56
N THR A 40 13.50 0.97 -7.89
CA THR A 40 14.64 0.07 -8.06
C THR A 40 14.27 -1.13 -8.92
N GLU A 41 14.74 -1.17 -10.15
CA GLU A 41 14.42 -2.23 -11.12
C GLU A 41 14.87 -3.62 -10.66
N SER A 42 16.07 -3.72 -10.07
CA SER A 42 16.60 -5.01 -9.59
C SER A 42 15.76 -5.62 -8.47
N GLU A 43 15.20 -4.81 -7.56
CA GLU A 43 14.27 -5.26 -6.53
C GLU A 43 12.95 -5.77 -7.15
N LEU A 44 12.45 -5.09 -8.19
CA LEU A 44 11.23 -5.49 -8.91
C LEU A 44 11.42 -6.80 -9.67
N THR A 45 12.53 -6.94 -10.39
CA THR A 45 12.89 -8.16 -11.11
C THR A 45 12.99 -9.36 -10.16
N ALA A 46 13.65 -9.15 -9.00
CA ALA A 46 13.70 -10.16 -7.95
C ALA A 46 12.31 -10.46 -7.35
N ALA A 47 11.40 -9.47 -7.30
CA ALA A 47 10.06 -9.67 -6.78
C ALA A 47 9.22 -10.61 -7.65
N VAL A 48 9.30 -10.49 -8.96
CA VAL A 48 8.53 -11.33 -9.90
C VAL A 48 9.22 -12.63 -10.27
N ALA A 49 10.47 -12.83 -9.85
CA ALA A 49 11.20 -14.07 -10.14
C ALA A 49 10.42 -15.31 -9.65
N GLY A 50 10.33 -16.32 -10.51
CA GLY A 50 9.58 -17.55 -10.24
C GLY A 50 8.06 -17.42 -10.35
N ALA A 51 7.52 -16.29 -10.83
CA ALA A 51 6.11 -16.20 -11.16
C ALA A 51 5.76 -17.14 -12.32
N THR A 52 4.62 -17.81 -12.23
CA THR A 52 4.09 -18.69 -13.29
C THR A 52 3.17 -17.97 -14.27
N GLY A 53 2.57 -16.87 -13.85
CA GLY A 53 1.78 -15.97 -14.70
C GLY A 53 2.63 -14.90 -15.39
N GLU A 54 2.02 -14.14 -16.31
CA GLU A 54 2.68 -13.03 -16.98
C GLU A 54 3.05 -11.92 -15.98
N THR A 55 4.23 -11.32 -16.15
CA THR A 55 4.68 -10.22 -15.30
C THR A 55 5.12 -9.01 -16.10
N LEU A 56 4.91 -7.81 -15.55
CA LEU A 56 5.43 -6.54 -16.06
C LEU A 56 6.26 -5.85 -14.98
N VAL A 57 7.52 -5.57 -15.26
CA VAL A 57 8.40 -4.78 -14.41
C VAL A 57 8.46 -3.36 -14.95
N ILE A 58 7.96 -2.39 -14.16
CA ILE A 58 7.83 -0.99 -14.58
C ILE A 58 8.53 -0.10 -13.55
N PRO A 59 9.87 0.11 -13.67
CA PRO A 59 10.61 0.98 -12.76
C PRO A 59 10.16 2.42 -12.93
N ALA A 60 9.69 3.05 -11.84
CA ALA A 60 9.23 4.43 -11.90
C ALA A 60 9.14 5.09 -10.51
N ASP A 61 9.18 6.42 -10.48
CA ASP A 61 8.89 7.20 -9.27
C ASP A 61 7.44 7.67 -9.26
N ALA A 62 6.66 7.15 -8.33
CA ALA A 62 5.24 7.48 -8.19
C ALA A 62 4.98 8.95 -7.81
N THR A 63 6.00 9.71 -7.39
CA THR A 63 5.88 11.14 -7.08
C THR A 63 5.81 12.01 -8.34
N ASP A 64 6.31 11.54 -9.48
CA ASP A 64 6.12 12.20 -10.77
C ASP A 64 4.65 12.14 -11.20
N SER A 65 4.10 13.30 -11.55
CA SER A 65 2.67 13.47 -11.84
C SER A 65 2.20 12.69 -13.07
N ALA A 66 3.07 12.44 -14.04
CA ALA A 66 2.75 11.72 -15.28
C ALA A 66 2.87 10.20 -15.16
N VAL A 67 3.63 9.73 -14.16
CA VAL A 67 3.98 8.31 -14.00
C VAL A 67 2.75 7.41 -13.74
N PRO A 68 1.81 7.74 -12.83
CA PRO A 68 0.64 6.90 -12.60
C PRO A 68 -0.17 6.62 -13.87
N GLN A 69 -0.39 7.64 -14.74
CA GLN A 69 -1.10 7.45 -15.99
C GLN A 69 -0.32 6.52 -16.93
N LYS A 70 0.98 6.76 -17.11
CA LYS A 70 1.84 5.93 -17.99
C LYS A 70 1.85 4.45 -17.56
N ILE A 71 1.91 4.18 -16.26
CA ILE A 71 1.88 2.81 -15.74
C ILE A 71 0.54 2.14 -16.07
N ILE A 72 -0.56 2.81 -15.79
CA ILE A 72 -1.91 2.28 -16.08
C ILE A 72 -2.07 2.03 -17.57
N ASP A 73 -1.68 2.97 -18.44
CA ASP A 73 -1.75 2.81 -19.90
C ASP A 73 -0.90 1.63 -20.37
N THR A 74 0.29 1.43 -19.78
CA THR A 74 1.16 0.29 -20.08
C THR A 74 0.46 -1.03 -19.73
N VAL A 75 -0.11 -1.15 -18.54
CA VAL A 75 -0.82 -2.37 -18.10
C VAL A 75 -2.03 -2.64 -19.02
N ILE A 76 -2.82 -1.61 -19.34
CA ILE A 76 -3.99 -1.75 -20.19
C ILE A 76 -3.59 -2.15 -21.62
N SER A 77 -2.55 -1.54 -22.19
CA SER A 77 -2.09 -1.85 -23.55
C SER A 77 -1.56 -3.27 -23.67
N GLN A 78 -0.89 -3.79 -22.64
CA GLN A 78 -0.34 -5.16 -22.62
C GLN A 78 -1.40 -6.24 -22.36
N TRP A 79 -2.39 -5.95 -21.51
CA TRP A 79 -3.31 -6.98 -21.02
C TRP A 79 -4.80 -6.70 -21.32
N GLY A 80 -5.12 -5.61 -21.99
CA GLY A 80 -6.49 -5.24 -22.34
C GLY A 80 -7.34 -4.75 -21.15
N GLY A 81 -6.70 -4.41 -20.01
CA GLY A 81 -7.39 -3.86 -18.84
C GLY A 81 -6.63 -4.05 -17.53
N ILE A 82 -7.28 -3.68 -16.42
CA ILE A 82 -6.74 -3.78 -15.06
C ILE A 82 -7.86 -4.14 -14.09
N ASP A 83 -7.69 -5.21 -13.31
CA ASP A 83 -8.73 -5.74 -12.41
C ASP A 83 -8.50 -5.34 -10.96
N ALA A 84 -7.25 -5.31 -10.49
CA ALA A 84 -6.93 -4.93 -9.12
C ALA A 84 -5.68 -4.07 -9.01
N ILE A 85 -5.66 -3.16 -8.02
CA ILE A 85 -4.50 -2.31 -7.75
C ILE A 85 -4.24 -2.29 -6.24
N PHE A 86 -3.01 -2.65 -5.85
CA PHE A 86 -2.50 -2.45 -4.50
C PHE A 86 -1.66 -1.17 -4.46
N LEU A 87 -2.22 -0.13 -3.88
CA LEU A 87 -1.57 1.17 -3.68
C LEU A 87 -0.80 1.10 -2.36
N ASN A 88 0.41 0.52 -2.44
CA ASN A 88 1.26 0.25 -1.30
C ASN A 88 2.47 1.20 -1.21
N ALA A 89 2.90 1.81 -2.31
CA ALA A 89 4.01 2.76 -2.29
C ALA A 89 3.77 3.86 -1.24
N GLY A 90 4.75 4.08 -0.38
CA GLY A 90 4.66 5.07 0.69
C GLY A 90 5.96 5.23 1.44
N GLU A 91 6.07 6.32 2.20
CA GLU A 91 7.21 6.65 3.02
C GLU A 91 6.75 7.31 4.33
N ALA A 92 7.50 7.06 5.41
CA ALA A 92 7.35 7.76 6.68
C ALA A 92 8.66 8.46 7.02
N GLN A 93 8.58 9.64 7.61
CA GLN A 93 9.71 10.37 8.12
C GLN A 93 9.48 10.70 9.60
N VAL A 94 10.43 10.31 10.44
CA VAL A 94 10.37 10.52 11.89
C VAL A 94 11.06 11.83 12.24
N LEU A 95 10.27 12.87 12.50
CA LEU A 95 10.73 14.22 12.85
C LEU A 95 9.82 14.85 13.91
N PRO A 96 10.38 15.65 14.85
CA PRO A 96 9.59 16.60 15.62
C PRO A 96 8.81 17.55 14.69
N ILE A 97 7.65 18.02 15.14
CA ILE A 97 6.77 18.86 14.30
C ILE A 97 7.46 20.16 13.88
N GLU A 98 8.23 20.77 14.76
CA GLU A 98 8.97 22.00 14.50
C GLU A 98 10.12 21.86 13.49
N LEU A 99 10.53 20.62 13.18
CA LEU A 99 11.54 20.29 12.16
C LEU A 99 10.90 19.77 10.85
N THR A 100 9.58 19.66 10.79
CA THR A 100 8.87 19.25 9.58
C THR A 100 8.79 20.43 8.61
N THR A 101 9.70 20.46 7.62
CA THR A 101 9.72 21.51 6.59
C THR A 101 8.57 21.31 5.57
N ASP A 102 8.25 22.38 4.82
CA ASP A 102 7.27 22.29 3.72
C ASP A 102 7.66 21.25 2.66
N ASP A 103 8.95 21.09 2.37
CA ASP A 103 9.44 20.10 1.43
C ASP A 103 9.16 18.66 1.90
N VAL A 104 9.44 18.38 3.18
CA VAL A 104 9.12 17.09 3.81
C VAL A 104 7.62 16.83 3.79
N TRP A 105 6.85 17.81 4.20
CA TRP A 105 5.40 17.76 4.23
C TRP A 105 4.83 17.45 2.84
N ASN A 106 5.23 18.25 1.83
CA ASN A 106 4.75 18.11 0.46
C ASN A 106 5.18 16.78 -0.18
N HIS A 107 6.42 16.33 0.08
CA HIS A 107 6.90 15.04 -0.41
C HIS A 107 6.06 13.88 0.14
N ILE A 108 5.84 13.84 1.45
CA ILE A 108 5.06 12.77 2.11
C ILE A 108 3.61 12.77 1.62
N LEU A 109 2.97 13.92 1.52
CA LEU A 109 1.61 14.03 0.96
C LEU A 109 1.56 13.62 -0.51
N ASN A 110 2.55 14.03 -1.32
CA ASN A 110 2.60 13.68 -2.73
C ASN A 110 2.69 12.17 -2.92
N LEU A 111 3.59 11.49 -2.19
CA LEU A 111 3.76 10.04 -2.30
C LEU A 111 2.59 9.25 -1.70
N ASN A 112 2.17 9.59 -0.47
CA ASN A 112 1.23 8.75 0.28
C ASN A 112 -0.25 9.02 -0.03
N THR A 113 -0.58 10.18 -0.62
CA THR A 113 -1.96 10.59 -0.87
C THR A 113 -2.20 10.96 -2.32
N THR A 114 -1.39 11.86 -2.89
CA THR A 114 -1.60 12.36 -4.25
C THR A 114 -1.30 11.29 -5.29
N ALA A 115 -0.24 10.50 -5.12
CA ALA A 115 0.05 9.39 -6.03
C ALA A 115 -1.07 8.31 -6.04
N PRO A 116 -1.56 7.81 -4.89
CA PRO A 116 -2.75 6.96 -4.85
C PRO A 116 -3.96 7.55 -5.57
N MET A 117 -4.26 8.84 -5.36
CA MET A 117 -5.35 9.52 -6.07
C MET A 117 -5.13 9.53 -7.59
N ARG A 118 -3.90 9.77 -8.06
CA ARG A 118 -3.56 9.75 -9.49
C ARG A 118 -3.73 8.36 -10.09
N PHE A 119 -3.25 7.30 -9.43
CA PHE A 119 -3.45 5.91 -9.87
C PHE A 119 -4.94 5.56 -9.95
N LEU A 120 -5.71 5.88 -8.92
CA LEU A 120 -7.15 5.65 -8.91
C LEU A 120 -7.84 6.38 -10.06
N ARG A 121 -7.54 7.67 -10.26
CA ARG A 121 -8.07 8.47 -11.36
C ARG A 121 -7.77 7.85 -12.72
N SER A 122 -6.53 7.40 -12.94
CA SER A 122 -6.09 6.81 -14.21
C SER A 122 -6.73 5.45 -14.49
N ALA A 123 -6.95 4.62 -13.48
CA ALA A 123 -7.54 3.29 -13.64
C ALA A 123 -9.08 3.30 -13.74
N THR A 124 -9.72 4.31 -13.14
CA THR A 124 -11.19 4.37 -13.02
C THR A 124 -11.92 4.27 -14.36
N PRO A 125 -11.52 4.93 -15.48
CA PRO A 125 -12.24 4.80 -16.74
C PRO A 125 -12.32 3.35 -17.23
N GLN A 126 -11.20 2.64 -17.23
CA GLN A 126 -11.12 1.24 -17.64
C GLN A 126 -11.92 0.32 -16.72
N MET A 127 -11.82 0.51 -15.39
CA MET A 127 -12.59 -0.28 -14.44
C MET A 127 -14.11 -0.04 -14.56
N LYS A 128 -14.54 1.19 -14.87
CA LYS A 128 -15.96 1.50 -15.15
C LYS A 128 -16.45 0.78 -16.40
N GLU A 129 -15.68 0.75 -17.48
CA GLU A 129 -16.01 0.02 -18.71
C GLU A 129 -16.13 -1.49 -18.44
N GLN A 130 -15.20 -2.05 -17.68
CA GLN A 130 -15.20 -3.46 -17.28
C GLN A 130 -16.34 -3.81 -16.30
N LYS A 131 -16.94 -2.82 -15.63
CA LYS A 131 -17.87 -2.98 -14.50
C LYS A 131 -17.29 -3.84 -13.38
N PHE A 132 -15.99 -3.74 -13.19
CA PHE A 132 -15.23 -4.46 -12.18
C PHE A 132 -13.93 -3.74 -11.86
N GLY A 133 -13.61 -3.64 -10.57
CA GLY A 133 -12.34 -3.13 -10.08
C GLY A 133 -12.18 -3.38 -8.58
N ARG A 134 -10.94 -3.61 -8.16
CA ARG A 134 -10.55 -3.79 -6.76
C ARG A 134 -9.38 -2.86 -6.45
N VAL A 135 -9.60 -1.83 -5.64
CA VAL A 135 -8.55 -0.89 -5.24
C VAL A 135 -8.30 -1.04 -3.75
N ILE A 136 -7.09 -1.46 -3.41
CA ILE A 136 -6.65 -1.69 -2.04
C ILE A 136 -5.52 -0.72 -1.72
N VAL A 137 -5.76 0.17 -0.75
CA VAL A 137 -4.76 1.14 -0.30
C VAL A 137 -4.13 0.65 1.01
N ILE A 138 -2.81 0.50 1.02
CA ILE A 138 -2.09 0.23 2.26
C ILE A 138 -1.91 1.56 3.00
N ALA A 139 -2.85 1.81 3.89
CA ALA A 139 -2.86 2.99 4.75
C ALA A 139 -1.96 2.78 5.98
N SER A 140 -2.46 2.99 7.19
CA SER A 140 -1.80 2.73 8.48
C SER A 140 -2.80 2.97 9.60
N ILE A 141 -2.53 2.40 10.78
CA ILE A 141 -3.18 2.81 12.03
C ILE A 141 -3.01 4.33 12.28
N ALA A 142 -1.90 4.92 11.83
CA ALA A 142 -1.68 6.38 11.87
C ALA A 142 -2.67 7.19 11.00
N GLY A 143 -3.48 6.54 10.17
CA GLY A 143 -4.60 7.15 9.45
C GLY A 143 -5.92 7.13 10.23
N LEU A 144 -5.95 6.43 11.38
CA LEU A 144 -7.12 6.29 12.26
C LEU A 144 -6.91 7.01 13.60
N MET A 145 -5.66 7.21 14.01
CA MET A 145 -5.29 7.90 15.24
C MET A 145 -3.99 8.68 15.09
N GLY A 146 -3.70 9.59 16.03
CA GLY A 146 -2.46 10.35 16.05
C GLY A 146 -1.27 9.50 16.49
N GLU A 147 -0.11 9.72 15.86
CA GLU A 147 1.15 9.14 16.27
C GLU A 147 2.23 10.24 16.34
N GLY A 148 2.99 10.25 17.43
CA GLY A 148 4.02 11.28 17.66
C GLY A 148 5.20 11.18 16.69
N PHE A 149 5.81 12.32 16.38
CA PHE A 149 7.02 12.43 15.54
C PHE A 149 6.86 11.99 14.07
N VAL A 150 5.64 11.73 13.60
CA VAL A 150 5.33 11.37 12.22
C VAL A 150 4.16 12.19 11.68
N THR A 151 4.13 13.49 11.97
CA THR A 151 2.98 14.37 11.70
C THR A 151 2.58 14.38 10.22
N ALA A 152 3.53 14.56 9.29
CA ALA A 152 3.24 14.56 7.86
C ALA A 152 2.71 13.18 7.39
N TYR A 153 3.28 12.09 7.90
CA TYR A 153 2.82 10.73 7.62
C TYR A 153 1.39 10.51 8.14
N THR A 154 1.13 10.86 9.40
CA THR A 154 -0.21 10.77 10.02
C THR A 154 -1.24 11.54 9.21
N ALA A 155 -0.97 12.79 8.86
CA ALA A 155 -1.84 13.60 8.02
C ALA A 155 -2.10 12.95 6.66
N SER A 156 -1.04 12.43 5.99
CA SER A 156 -1.16 11.77 4.70
C SER A 156 -2.01 10.49 4.76
N LYS A 157 -1.91 9.72 5.85
CA LYS A 157 -2.67 8.48 6.03
C LYS A 157 -4.14 8.74 6.41
N HIS A 158 -4.45 9.83 7.14
CA HIS A 158 -5.82 10.29 7.31
C HIS A 158 -6.43 10.76 5.98
N ALA A 159 -5.67 11.54 5.20
CA ALA A 159 -6.12 12.03 3.90
C ALA A 159 -6.44 10.89 2.92
N VAL A 160 -5.61 9.84 2.85
CA VAL A 160 -5.86 8.71 1.97
C VAL A 160 -7.06 7.87 2.38
N ILE A 161 -7.38 7.78 3.68
CA ILE A 161 -8.63 7.13 4.14
C ILE A 161 -9.86 7.95 3.70
N GLY A 162 -9.78 9.28 3.77
CA GLY A 162 -10.81 10.16 3.21
C GLY A 162 -11.02 9.94 1.71
N LEU A 163 -9.93 9.83 0.93
CA LEU A 163 -9.96 9.49 -0.49
C LEU A 163 -10.66 8.15 -0.73
N VAL A 164 -10.30 7.10 0.01
CA VAL A 164 -10.89 5.76 -0.09
C VAL A 164 -12.40 5.81 0.12
N ARG A 165 -12.85 6.44 1.20
CA ARG A 165 -14.29 6.54 1.54
C ARG A 165 -15.09 7.29 0.47
N SER A 166 -14.56 8.41 -0.02
CA SER A 166 -15.22 9.21 -1.06
C SER A 166 -15.29 8.44 -2.39
N ALA A 167 -14.17 7.86 -2.82
CA ALA A 167 -14.12 7.09 -4.06
C ALA A 167 -15.01 5.83 -4.01
N ALA A 168 -15.12 5.18 -2.86
CA ALA A 168 -16.02 4.04 -2.67
C ALA A 168 -17.48 4.39 -2.95
N VAL A 169 -17.96 5.51 -2.38
CA VAL A 169 -19.34 5.99 -2.61
C VAL A 169 -19.59 6.28 -4.09
N GLU A 170 -18.62 6.90 -4.76
CA GLU A 170 -18.74 7.23 -6.19
C GLU A 170 -18.72 5.99 -7.10
N LEU A 171 -17.87 5.00 -6.79
CA LEU A 171 -17.51 3.94 -7.72
C LEU A 171 -18.28 2.62 -7.51
N GLN A 172 -18.90 2.40 -6.35
CA GLN A 172 -19.62 1.15 -6.05
C GLN A 172 -20.69 0.77 -7.09
N LYS A 173 -21.39 1.75 -7.65
CA LYS A 173 -22.42 1.53 -8.70
C LYS A 173 -21.85 0.95 -10.00
N TYR A 174 -20.55 0.97 -10.18
CA TYR A 174 -19.86 0.37 -11.33
C TYR A 174 -19.21 -0.98 -11.02
N GLY A 175 -19.50 -1.58 -9.85
CA GLY A 175 -18.90 -2.84 -9.43
C GLY A 175 -17.44 -2.71 -8.97
N ILE A 176 -17.01 -1.48 -8.64
CA ILE A 176 -15.66 -1.18 -8.18
C ILE A 176 -15.67 -1.02 -6.66
N THR A 177 -14.78 -1.75 -5.96
CA THR A 177 -14.55 -1.56 -4.53
C THR A 177 -13.26 -0.80 -4.28
N VAL A 178 -13.29 0.09 -3.29
CA VAL A 178 -12.10 0.86 -2.84
C VAL A 178 -12.02 0.74 -1.33
N ASN A 179 -10.94 0.11 -0.84
CA ASN A 179 -10.76 -0.17 0.58
C ASN A 179 -9.38 0.22 1.08
N ALA A 180 -9.25 0.49 2.37
CA ALA A 180 -7.99 0.75 3.04
C ALA A 180 -7.66 -0.40 4.01
N LEU A 181 -6.42 -0.87 4.00
CA LEU A 181 -5.85 -1.67 5.06
C LEU A 181 -4.99 -0.75 5.94
N CYS A 182 -5.23 -0.78 7.24
CA CYS A 182 -4.60 0.08 8.24
C CYS A 182 -3.76 -0.78 9.20
N PRO A 183 -2.55 -1.23 8.79
CA PRO A 183 -1.71 -2.03 9.67
C PRO A 183 -1.21 -1.19 10.86
N GLY A 184 -0.99 -1.85 11.99
CA GLY A 184 -0.17 -1.37 13.08
C GLY A 184 1.32 -1.36 12.71
N TYR A 185 2.20 -1.61 13.69
CA TYR A 185 3.64 -1.67 13.41
C TYR A 185 4.01 -3.00 12.74
N VAL A 186 4.62 -2.92 11.56
CA VAL A 186 5.00 -4.06 10.72
C VAL A 186 6.52 -4.13 10.62
N ASP A 187 7.10 -5.31 10.81
CA ASP A 187 8.53 -5.52 10.67
C ASP A 187 8.95 -5.43 9.19
N THR A 188 9.43 -4.28 8.81
CA THR A 188 9.79 -3.91 7.43
C THR A 188 11.00 -3.00 7.41
N PRO A 189 11.69 -2.86 6.27
CA PRO A 189 12.78 -1.89 6.11
C PRO A 189 12.37 -0.44 6.42
N MET A 190 11.10 -0.07 6.20
CA MET A 190 10.58 1.25 6.56
C MET A 190 10.60 1.47 8.07
N LEU A 191 10.15 0.49 8.84
CA LEU A 191 10.18 0.54 10.31
C LEU A 191 11.62 0.63 10.82
N THR A 192 12.50 -0.24 10.31
CA THR A 192 13.92 -0.26 10.71
C THR A 192 14.59 1.09 10.50
N LYS A 193 14.38 1.73 9.34
CA LYS A 193 14.88 3.07 9.07
C LYS A 193 14.36 4.13 10.06
N GLY A 194 13.09 4.05 10.44
CA GLY A 194 12.50 4.93 11.46
C GLY A 194 13.08 4.70 12.86
N LEU A 195 13.39 3.45 13.20
CA LEU A 195 14.03 3.07 14.46
C LEU A 195 15.48 3.56 14.52
N GLU A 196 16.23 3.50 13.40
CA GLU A 196 17.61 4.06 13.31
C GLU A 196 17.63 5.55 13.63
N VAL A 197 16.71 6.33 13.05
CA VAL A 197 16.57 7.76 13.36
C VAL A 197 16.20 7.99 14.83
N SER A 198 15.29 7.17 15.37
CA SER A 198 14.88 7.27 16.76
C SER A 198 16.01 6.89 17.72
N ALA A 199 16.81 5.88 17.39
CA ALA A 199 17.98 5.45 18.17
C ALA A 199 19.01 6.56 18.30
N GLN A 200 19.34 7.23 17.19
CA GLN A 200 20.27 8.38 17.19
C GLN A 200 19.79 9.51 18.10
N ARG A 201 18.48 9.75 18.16
CA ARG A 201 17.90 10.83 18.96
C ARG A 201 17.76 10.49 20.44
N THR A 202 17.49 9.22 20.76
CA THR A 202 17.13 8.80 22.13
C THR A 202 18.26 8.12 22.87
N GLY A 203 19.32 7.69 22.17
CA GLY A 203 20.41 6.87 22.72
C GLY A 203 20.02 5.41 23.00
N LYS A 204 18.79 4.99 22.68
CA LYS A 204 18.34 3.61 22.82
C LYS A 204 18.80 2.75 21.65
N THR A 205 18.93 1.45 21.88
CA THR A 205 19.19 0.49 20.81
C THR A 205 17.96 0.27 19.93
N ILE A 206 18.17 -0.24 18.71
CA ILE A 206 17.07 -0.59 17.80
C ILE A 206 16.17 -1.67 18.42
N ASP A 207 16.75 -2.64 19.14
CA ASP A 207 16.00 -3.72 19.77
C ASP A 207 15.10 -3.21 20.90
N GLU A 208 15.62 -2.34 21.78
CA GLU A 208 14.80 -1.69 22.81
C GLU A 208 13.63 -0.89 22.20
N LEU A 209 13.88 -0.20 21.09
CA LEU A 209 12.83 0.55 20.40
C LEU A 209 11.80 -0.38 19.71
N ARG A 210 12.23 -1.53 19.19
CA ARG A 210 11.33 -2.58 18.67
C ARG A 210 10.41 -3.12 19.76
N GLU A 211 10.95 -3.44 20.92
CA GLU A 211 10.17 -3.91 22.07
C GLU A 211 9.14 -2.86 22.50
N VAL A 212 9.53 -1.58 22.57
CA VAL A 212 8.59 -0.48 22.88
C VAL A 212 7.44 -0.42 21.87
N LEU A 213 7.72 -0.54 20.56
CA LEU A 213 6.66 -0.54 19.55
C LEU A 213 5.80 -1.81 19.59
N ALA A 214 6.41 -2.96 19.82
CA ALA A 214 5.69 -4.21 20.01
C ALA A 214 4.70 -4.13 21.19
N ALA A 215 5.15 -3.58 22.32
CA ALA A 215 4.31 -3.41 23.52
C ALA A 215 3.15 -2.42 23.32
N LYS A 216 3.23 -1.50 22.37
CA LYS A 216 2.13 -0.60 22.00
C LYS A 216 1.00 -1.31 21.24
N GLN A 217 1.26 -2.46 20.64
CA GLN A 217 0.25 -3.20 19.90
C GLN A 217 -0.52 -4.15 20.81
N PRO A 218 -1.84 -4.31 20.62
CA PRO A 218 -2.66 -5.23 21.40
C PRO A 218 -2.13 -6.67 21.45
N GLY A 219 -1.44 -7.15 20.43
CA GLY A 219 -0.82 -8.48 20.40
C GLY A 219 0.58 -8.57 21.02
N GLY A 220 1.15 -7.47 21.51
CA GLY A 220 2.49 -7.44 22.13
C GLY A 220 3.66 -7.77 21.18
N ARG A 221 3.44 -7.76 19.87
CA ARG A 221 4.46 -8.03 18.85
C ARG A 221 4.25 -7.18 17.58
N LEU A 222 5.29 -7.08 16.77
CA LEU A 222 5.16 -6.52 15.43
C LEU A 222 4.40 -7.50 14.51
N LEU A 223 3.68 -6.96 13.53
CA LEU A 223 3.15 -7.73 12.41
C LEU A 223 4.29 -8.14 11.46
N THR A 224 4.13 -9.27 10.79
CA THR A 224 4.93 -9.60 9.62
C THR A 224 4.36 -8.95 8.35
N ALA A 225 5.19 -8.77 7.32
CA ALA A 225 4.72 -8.32 6.02
C ALA A 225 3.73 -9.31 5.39
N ASP A 226 3.88 -10.61 5.68
CA ASP A 226 3.02 -11.67 5.16
C ASP A 226 1.60 -11.62 5.75
N GLU A 227 1.45 -11.33 7.04
CA GLU A 227 0.14 -11.14 7.67
C GLU A 227 -0.61 -9.95 7.07
N VAL A 228 0.12 -8.87 6.75
CA VAL A 228 -0.46 -7.69 6.10
C VAL A 228 -0.84 -8.00 4.66
N ALA A 229 0.00 -8.74 3.93
CA ALA A 229 -0.28 -9.14 2.55
C ALA A 229 -1.50 -10.06 2.46
N GLU A 230 -1.63 -11.04 3.35
CA GLU A 230 -2.81 -11.91 3.44
C GLU A 230 -4.09 -11.11 3.66
N ALA A 231 -4.07 -10.17 4.62
CA ALA A 231 -5.21 -9.29 4.86
C ALA A 231 -5.53 -8.39 3.66
N ALA A 232 -4.50 -7.88 2.95
CA ALA A 232 -4.71 -7.07 1.75
C ALA A 232 -5.34 -7.89 0.61
N LEU A 233 -4.89 -9.11 0.40
CA LEU A 233 -5.42 -10.01 -0.64
C LEU A 233 -6.88 -10.41 -0.38
N SER A 234 -7.31 -10.48 0.88
CA SER A 234 -8.72 -10.81 1.20
C SER A 234 -9.73 -9.79 0.65
N PHE A 235 -9.30 -8.56 0.35
CA PHE A 235 -10.16 -7.56 -0.29
C PHE A 235 -10.43 -7.82 -1.78
N ILE A 236 -9.66 -8.68 -2.45
CA ILE A 236 -9.92 -9.04 -3.85
C ILE A 236 -11.27 -9.74 -3.98
N ASP A 237 -11.60 -10.62 -3.02
CA ASP A 237 -12.84 -11.40 -3.01
C ASP A 237 -13.97 -10.74 -2.22
N SER A 238 -13.73 -9.58 -1.64
CA SER A 238 -14.72 -8.82 -0.87
C SER A 238 -15.54 -7.90 -1.75
N ASP A 239 -16.86 -7.90 -1.56
CA ASP A 239 -17.77 -6.90 -2.13
C ASP A 239 -17.94 -5.65 -1.25
N GLY A 240 -17.35 -5.67 -0.04
CA GLY A 240 -17.34 -4.51 0.84
C GLY A 240 -16.53 -3.37 0.24
N THR A 241 -17.01 -2.14 0.39
CA THR A 241 -16.33 -0.94 -0.12
C THR A 241 -16.36 0.20 0.88
N GLY A 242 -15.39 1.09 0.84
CA GLY A 242 -15.25 2.22 1.78
C GLY A 242 -14.74 1.82 3.16
N GLN A 243 -14.29 0.59 3.31
CA GLN A 243 -13.82 0.04 4.57
C GLN A 243 -12.40 0.51 4.88
N ALA A 244 -12.13 0.76 6.17
CA ALA A 244 -10.79 0.93 6.70
C ALA A 244 -10.55 -0.20 7.72
N LEU A 245 -9.82 -1.25 7.33
CA LEU A 245 -9.54 -2.39 8.17
C LEU A 245 -8.31 -2.13 9.03
N TRP A 246 -8.49 -1.94 10.33
CA TRP A 246 -7.40 -1.99 11.29
C TRP A 246 -6.93 -3.43 11.48
N LEU A 247 -5.64 -3.64 11.30
CA LEU A 247 -4.97 -4.90 11.51
C LEU A 247 -3.77 -4.72 12.46
N ASP A 248 -3.76 -5.45 13.55
CA ASP A 248 -2.59 -5.69 14.39
C ASP A 248 -2.51 -7.17 14.79
N ALA A 249 -1.52 -7.52 15.63
CA ALA A 249 -1.25 -8.90 15.98
C ALA A 249 -2.38 -9.62 16.75
N ALA A 250 -3.39 -8.90 17.27
CA ALA A 250 -4.52 -9.46 18.01
C ALA A 250 -5.88 -8.92 17.55
N THR A 251 -5.88 -7.88 16.71
CA THR A 251 -7.12 -7.18 16.32
C THR A 251 -7.27 -7.13 14.80
N LYS A 252 -8.49 -7.45 14.36
CA LYS A 252 -8.95 -7.25 12.98
C LYS A 252 -10.30 -6.57 13.07
N LYS A 253 -10.36 -5.24 12.80
CA LYS A 253 -11.56 -4.43 13.02
C LYS A 253 -11.77 -3.44 11.89
N PHE A 254 -12.98 -3.36 11.37
CA PHE A 254 -13.41 -2.36 10.38
C PHE A 254 -13.83 -1.05 11.08
N TYR A 255 -13.48 0.09 10.45
CA TYR A 255 -13.85 1.45 10.82
C TYR A 255 -14.61 2.15 9.69
#